data_3a47e6b10481384645d57e2a3f6c44bd
#
_entry.id   3a47e6b10481384645d57e2a3f6c44bd
#
_cell.length_a   1.000
_cell.length_b   1.000
_cell.length_c   1.000
_cell.angle_alpha   90.00
_cell.angle_beta   90.00
_cell.angle_gamma   90.00
#
_symmetry.space_group_name_H-M   'P 1'
#
loop_
_entity.id
_entity.type
_entity.pdbx_description
1 polymer ?
#
loop_
_entity_poly.entity_id
_entity_poly.type
_entity_poly.pdbx_seq_one_letter_code
_entity_poly.pdbx_strand_id
1 'polypeptide(L)'
;LVHEVTSPQAFEGLRMAGRKVRHPEKTLAVPDHNVPTDKANRVGGIEGISDPESRLQVATLAANAAEFGIEHYAMDDIRQGIVHIVGPEQGFTQPGMTIVCGDSHTSTHGAFGALAFGIGTSEVEHVLATQTLRMPQSKNMRVTVSGTPGPGVGAKDIALAIIGRIGTAGGTG
;
A
#
# COMPACT_ATOMS: atom_id res chain seq x y z
N LEU A 1 -1.84 -5.10 -2.33
CA LEU A 1 -1.06 -4.07 -3.01
C LEU A 1 0.41 -4.22 -2.62
N VAL A 2 1.33 -4.00 -3.54
CA VAL A 2 2.78 -4.05 -3.28
C VAL A 2 3.48 -2.85 -3.91
N HIS A 3 4.52 -2.37 -3.24
CA HIS A 3 5.37 -1.26 -3.71
C HIS A 3 6.86 -1.60 -3.51
N GLU A 4 7.76 -0.74 -3.98
CA GLU A 4 9.18 -1.02 -4.10
C GLU A 4 9.94 -1.08 -2.75
N VAL A 5 9.40 -0.51 -1.67
CA VAL A 5 10.12 -0.44 -0.39
C VAL A 5 10.04 -1.75 0.39
N THR A 6 8.86 -2.34 0.53
CA THR A 6 8.64 -3.51 1.40
C THR A 6 8.53 -4.84 0.66
N SER A 7 8.26 -4.81 -0.65
CA SER A 7 8.05 -6.04 -1.41
C SER A 7 9.32 -6.82 -1.81
N PRO A 8 10.52 -6.23 -1.99
CA PRO A 8 11.70 -6.98 -2.44
C PRO A 8 12.01 -8.20 -1.58
N GLN A 9 12.02 -8.05 -0.26
CA GLN A 9 12.28 -9.13 0.68
C GLN A 9 11.19 -10.20 0.67
N ALA A 10 9.92 -9.78 0.49
CA ALA A 10 8.80 -10.72 0.40
C ALA A 10 8.91 -11.62 -0.84
N PHE A 11 9.26 -11.05 -2.00
CA PHE A 11 9.49 -11.84 -3.21
C PHE A 11 10.72 -12.74 -3.11
N GLU A 12 11.78 -12.26 -2.46
CA GLU A 12 12.96 -13.10 -2.21
C GLU A 12 12.62 -14.30 -1.32
N GLY A 13 11.82 -14.09 -0.26
CA GLY A 13 11.33 -15.17 0.59
C GLY A 13 10.53 -16.20 -0.21
N LEU A 14 9.69 -15.79 -1.15
CA LEU A 14 8.97 -16.69 -2.06
C LEU A 14 9.93 -17.54 -2.90
N ARG A 15 10.96 -16.91 -3.49
CA ARG A 15 11.98 -17.65 -4.29
C ARG A 15 12.73 -18.69 -3.45
N MET A 16 13.23 -18.28 -2.29
CA MET A 16 13.97 -19.17 -1.38
C MET A 16 13.12 -20.36 -0.93
N ALA A 17 11.82 -20.15 -0.74
CA ALA A 17 10.88 -21.20 -0.37
C ALA A 17 10.34 -22.01 -1.57
N GLY A 18 10.73 -21.69 -2.80
CA GLY A 18 10.21 -22.30 -4.03
C GLY A 18 8.70 -22.09 -4.23
N ARG A 19 8.17 -20.97 -3.73
CA ARG A 19 6.75 -20.62 -3.78
C ARG A 19 6.45 -19.63 -4.90
N LYS A 20 5.21 -19.67 -5.37
CA LYS A 20 4.67 -18.71 -6.36
C LYS A 20 3.69 -17.77 -5.67
N VAL A 21 3.43 -16.64 -6.30
CA VAL A 21 2.27 -15.80 -5.97
C VAL A 21 1.01 -16.58 -6.34
N ARG A 22 0.13 -16.78 -5.37
CA ARG A 22 -1.06 -17.63 -5.52
C ARG A 22 -2.10 -17.04 -6.46
N HIS A 23 -2.29 -15.72 -6.39
CA HIS A 23 -3.28 -14.97 -7.16
C HIS A 23 -2.66 -13.67 -7.68
N PRO A 24 -1.82 -13.73 -8.73
CA PRO A 24 -1.21 -12.52 -9.29
C PRO A 24 -2.27 -11.54 -9.81
N GLU A 25 -3.41 -12.01 -10.30
CA GLU A 25 -4.54 -11.19 -10.76
C GLU A 25 -5.24 -10.39 -9.63
N LYS A 26 -4.94 -10.71 -8.37
CA LYS A 26 -5.42 -9.98 -7.19
C LYS A 26 -4.34 -9.08 -6.58
N THR A 27 -3.22 -8.97 -7.26
CA THR A 27 -2.06 -8.20 -6.79
C THR A 27 -1.76 -7.10 -7.78
N LEU A 28 -1.61 -5.88 -7.29
CA LEU A 28 -1.18 -4.73 -8.07
C LEU A 28 0.14 -4.21 -7.50
N ALA A 29 1.11 -4.02 -8.38
CA ALA A 29 2.41 -3.43 -8.07
C ALA A 29 2.49 -2.00 -8.61
N VAL A 30 2.88 -1.05 -7.75
CA VAL A 30 3.06 0.37 -8.13
C VAL A 30 4.26 0.93 -7.37
N PRO A 31 5.28 1.49 -8.05
CA PRO A 31 6.33 2.24 -7.38
C PRO A 31 5.79 3.61 -6.99
N ASP A 32 5.89 4.00 -5.71
CA ASP A 32 5.29 5.24 -5.24
C ASP A 32 6.08 5.99 -4.15
N HIS A 33 7.07 5.37 -3.51
CA HIS A 33 7.87 6.00 -2.48
C HIS A 33 9.19 6.57 -3.03
N ASN A 34 9.91 5.80 -3.82
CA ASN A 34 11.26 6.10 -4.30
C ASN A 34 11.27 6.57 -5.76
N VAL A 35 10.26 7.32 -6.15
CA VAL A 35 10.10 7.85 -7.50
C VAL A 35 10.17 9.38 -7.52
N PRO A 36 10.79 10.00 -8.54
CA PRO A 36 10.82 11.46 -8.66
C PRO A 36 9.41 12.03 -8.79
N THR A 37 9.17 13.17 -8.15
CA THR A 37 7.91 13.92 -8.28
C THR A 37 7.95 14.99 -9.37
N ASP A 38 9.14 15.40 -9.80
CA ASP A 38 9.32 16.39 -10.86
C ASP A 38 9.39 15.74 -12.25
N LYS A 39 8.88 16.46 -13.25
CA LYS A 39 8.79 15.95 -14.62
C LYS A 39 10.16 15.68 -15.26
N ALA A 40 11.17 16.49 -14.94
CA ALA A 40 12.48 16.40 -15.57
C ALA A 40 13.16 15.05 -15.25
N ASN A 41 13.10 14.64 -13.99
CA ASN A 41 13.69 13.38 -13.56
C ASN A 41 12.81 12.15 -13.93
N ARG A 42 11.52 12.35 -14.14
CA ARG A 42 10.61 11.25 -14.58
C ARG A 42 10.80 10.88 -16.05
N VAL A 43 11.23 11.81 -16.90
CA VAL A 43 11.42 11.55 -18.35
C VAL A 43 12.43 10.42 -18.62
N GLY A 44 13.42 10.26 -17.75
CA GLY A 44 14.40 9.18 -17.84
C GLY A 44 13.91 7.80 -17.36
N GLY A 45 12.65 7.69 -16.91
CA GLY A 45 12.14 6.45 -16.29
C GLY A 45 12.96 6.07 -15.06
N ILE A 46 13.22 4.77 -14.87
CA ILE A 46 14.03 4.26 -13.75
C ILE A 46 15.45 4.85 -13.73
N GLU A 47 16.05 5.05 -14.91
CA GLU A 47 17.39 5.63 -15.02
C GLU A 47 17.43 7.12 -14.61
N GLY A 48 16.31 7.81 -14.61
CA GLY A 48 16.17 9.18 -14.11
C GLY A 48 16.19 9.31 -12.60
N ILE A 49 16.08 8.20 -11.87
CA ILE A 49 16.18 8.20 -10.41
C ILE A 49 17.64 8.39 -10.01
N SER A 50 17.94 9.52 -9.38
CA SER A 50 19.32 9.91 -9.05
C SER A 50 19.93 9.07 -7.92
N ASP A 51 19.12 8.71 -6.92
CA ASP A 51 19.57 7.86 -5.82
C ASP A 51 19.68 6.40 -6.24
N PRO A 52 20.88 5.78 -6.13
CA PRO A 52 21.09 4.41 -6.60
C PRO A 52 20.26 3.35 -5.84
N GLU A 53 19.99 3.55 -4.56
CA GLU A 53 19.23 2.62 -3.76
C GLU A 53 17.75 2.66 -4.17
N SER A 54 17.17 3.85 -4.29
CA SER A 54 15.83 4.06 -4.81
C SER A 54 15.65 3.46 -6.20
N ARG A 55 16.63 3.70 -7.10
CA ARG A 55 16.65 3.12 -8.45
C ARG A 55 16.62 1.60 -8.41
N LEU A 56 17.46 0.99 -7.58
CA LEU A 56 17.51 -0.47 -7.43
C LEU A 56 16.18 -1.02 -6.91
N GLN A 57 15.56 -0.38 -5.95
CA GLN A 57 14.27 -0.81 -5.39
C GLN A 57 13.16 -0.77 -6.43
N VAL A 58 13.06 0.31 -7.21
CA VAL A 58 12.06 0.43 -8.28
C VAL A 58 12.31 -0.59 -9.39
N ALA A 59 13.57 -0.79 -9.80
CA ALA A 59 13.93 -1.82 -10.79
C ALA A 59 13.60 -3.24 -10.29
N THR A 60 13.86 -3.50 -9.00
CA THR A 60 13.55 -4.78 -8.37
C THR A 60 12.04 -5.05 -8.33
N LEU A 61 11.21 -4.03 -8.03
CA LEU A 61 9.75 -4.18 -8.10
C LEU A 61 9.29 -4.56 -9.50
N ALA A 62 9.81 -3.87 -10.54
CA ALA A 62 9.46 -4.17 -11.92
C ALA A 62 9.86 -5.60 -12.33
N ALA A 63 11.06 -6.04 -11.95
CA ALA A 63 11.54 -7.40 -12.20
C ALA A 63 10.67 -8.45 -11.49
N ASN A 64 10.34 -8.23 -10.22
CA ASN A 64 9.47 -9.09 -9.43
C ASN A 64 8.06 -9.19 -10.03
N ALA A 65 7.47 -8.06 -10.42
CA ALA A 65 6.15 -8.05 -11.04
C ALA A 65 6.11 -8.85 -12.34
N ALA A 66 7.13 -8.70 -13.17
CA ALA A 66 7.27 -9.47 -14.41
C ALA A 66 7.46 -10.97 -14.15
N GLU A 67 8.34 -11.34 -13.22
CA GLU A 67 8.61 -12.75 -12.87
C GLU A 67 7.37 -13.47 -12.34
N PHE A 68 6.62 -12.81 -11.46
CA PHE A 68 5.45 -13.42 -10.81
C PHE A 68 4.13 -13.17 -11.55
N GLY A 69 4.14 -12.48 -12.70
CA GLY A 69 2.96 -12.22 -13.51
C GLY A 69 1.96 -11.26 -12.86
N ILE A 70 2.46 -10.28 -12.09
CA ILE A 70 1.65 -9.31 -11.37
C ILE A 70 1.44 -8.07 -12.25
N GLU A 71 0.24 -7.52 -12.26
CA GLU A 71 -0.04 -6.24 -12.91
C GLU A 71 0.81 -5.12 -12.28
N HIS A 72 1.52 -4.37 -13.12
CA HIS A 72 2.46 -3.35 -12.69
C HIS A 72 2.23 -2.03 -13.43
N TYR A 73 1.97 -0.98 -12.68
CA TYR A 73 1.94 0.38 -13.22
C TYR A 73 3.31 1.02 -13.03
N ALA A 74 4.15 0.92 -14.06
CA ALA A 74 5.51 1.47 -14.06
C ALA A 74 5.51 3.00 -13.99
N MET A 75 6.68 3.60 -13.77
CA MET A 75 6.82 5.07 -13.64
C MET A 75 6.31 5.88 -14.84
N ASP A 76 6.30 5.30 -16.03
CA ASP A 76 5.82 5.89 -17.28
C ASP A 76 4.36 5.55 -17.60
N ASP A 77 3.72 4.68 -16.82
CA ASP A 77 2.30 4.39 -16.95
C ASP A 77 1.47 5.60 -16.48
N ILE A 78 0.50 6.02 -17.27
CA ILE A 78 -0.39 7.14 -16.94
C ILE A 78 -1.18 6.91 -15.64
N ARG A 79 -1.36 5.66 -15.25
CA ARG A 79 -2.09 5.25 -14.03
C ARG A 79 -1.19 5.23 -12.79
N GLN A 80 0.14 5.37 -12.96
CA GLN A 80 1.07 5.35 -11.84
C GLN A 80 0.85 6.52 -10.89
N GLY A 81 0.86 6.27 -9.61
CA GLY A 81 0.69 7.23 -8.52
C GLY A 81 0.82 6.55 -7.17
N ILE A 82 0.44 7.24 -6.12
CA ILE A 82 0.40 6.66 -4.76
C ILE A 82 -0.55 5.47 -4.76
N VAL A 83 -0.09 4.30 -4.31
CA VAL A 83 -0.84 3.03 -4.36
C VAL A 83 -2.23 3.14 -3.71
N HIS A 84 -2.36 3.97 -2.65
CA HIS A 84 -3.64 4.20 -1.96
C HIS A 84 -4.59 5.14 -2.71
N ILE A 85 -4.12 5.83 -3.73
CA ILE A 85 -4.92 6.64 -4.66
C ILE A 85 -5.24 5.82 -5.90
N VAL A 86 -4.24 5.15 -6.47
CA VAL A 86 -4.40 4.30 -7.66
C VAL A 86 -5.44 3.20 -7.43
N GLY A 87 -5.40 2.55 -6.28
CA GLY A 87 -6.36 1.49 -5.95
C GLY A 87 -7.82 1.91 -6.13
N PRO A 88 -8.28 3.00 -5.49
CA PRO A 88 -9.62 3.54 -5.69
C PRO A 88 -9.89 4.05 -7.11
N GLU A 89 -8.97 4.84 -7.67
CA GLU A 89 -9.17 5.47 -8.98
C GLU A 89 -9.29 4.46 -10.13
N GLN A 90 -8.57 3.35 -10.03
CA GLN A 90 -8.60 2.28 -11.04
C GLN A 90 -9.63 1.18 -10.72
N GLY A 91 -10.41 1.34 -9.64
CA GLY A 91 -11.47 0.40 -9.28
C GLY A 91 -11.01 -0.89 -8.58
N PHE A 92 -9.73 -0.97 -8.18
CA PHE A 92 -9.23 -2.10 -7.36
C PHE A 92 -9.77 -2.04 -5.93
N THR A 93 -10.05 -0.85 -5.41
CA THR A 93 -10.62 -0.67 -4.08
C THR A 93 -12.12 -0.51 -4.18
N GLN A 94 -12.86 -1.46 -3.62
CA GLN A 94 -14.31 -1.46 -3.62
C GLN A 94 -14.87 -1.80 -2.25
N PRO A 95 -16.12 -1.38 -1.94
CA PRO A 95 -16.78 -1.73 -0.70
C PRO A 95 -16.83 -3.25 -0.47
N GLY A 96 -16.55 -3.67 0.76
CA GLY A 96 -16.56 -5.08 1.16
C GLY A 96 -15.29 -5.87 0.82
N MET A 97 -14.33 -5.29 0.12
CA MET A 97 -13.04 -5.93 -0.13
C MET A 97 -12.15 -5.91 1.11
N THR A 98 -11.25 -6.89 1.21
CA THR A 98 -10.10 -6.85 2.12
C THR A 98 -8.86 -6.46 1.33
N ILE A 99 -8.16 -5.41 1.79
CA ILE A 99 -6.97 -4.87 1.13
C ILE A 99 -5.82 -4.78 2.12
N VAL A 100 -4.68 -5.34 1.76
CA VAL A 100 -3.45 -5.24 2.55
C VAL A 100 -2.29 -4.75 1.69
N CYS A 101 -1.36 -4.06 2.32
CA CYS A 101 -0.13 -3.55 1.70
C CYS A 101 0.95 -3.45 2.77
N GLY A 102 2.19 -3.51 2.35
CA GLY A 102 3.35 -3.27 3.24
C GLY A 102 3.55 -1.80 3.58
N ASP A 103 2.49 -1.02 3.74
CA ASP A 103 2.49 0.41 3.99
C ASP A 103 1.52 0.78 5.12
N SER A 104 1.94 1.69 6.00
CA SER A 104 1.17 2.12 7.18
C SER A 104 -0.10 2.91 6.85
N HIS A 105 -0.21 3.49 5.65
CA HIS A 105 -1.36 4.28 5.22
C HIS A 105 -2.44 3.47 4.50
N THR A 106 -2.33 2.15 4.48
CA THR A 106 -3.27 1.23 3.81
C THR A 106 -4.70 1.38 4.34
N SER A 107 -4.89 1.76 5.60
CA SER A 107 -6.21 2.03 6.18
C SER A 107 -7.02 3.11 5.45
N THR A 108 -6.36 3.94 4.62
CA THR A 108 -7.01 4.93 3.73
C THR A 108 -8.10 4.30 2.85
N HIS A 109 -7.90 3.07 2.40
CA HIS A 109 -8.90 2.35 1.59
C HIS A 109 -10.21 2.09 2.36
N GLY A 110 -10.20 2.18 3.69
CA GLY A 110 -11.39 2.10 4.53
C GLY A 110 -12.41 3.20 4.25
N ALA A 111 -11.98 4.36 3.75
CA ALA A 111 -12.86 5.45 3.32
C ALA A 111 -13.79 5.03 2.17
N PHE A 112 -13.43 4.00 1.42
CA PHE A 112 -14.19 3.43 0.31
C PHE A 112 -14.95 2.15 0.71
N GLY A 113 -15.08 1.88 2.01
CA GLY A 113 -15.80 0.71 2.52
C GLY A 113 -15.04 -0.61 2.44
N ALA A 114 -13.73 -0.58 2.24
CA ALA A 114 -12.87 -1.75 2.31
C ALA A 114 -12.39 -2.02 3.75
N LEU A 115 -12.18 -3.27 4.10
CA LEU A 115 -11.41 -3.64 5.28
C LEU A 115 -9.93 -3.60 4.92
N ALA A 116 -9.22 -2.55 5.36
CA ALA A 116 -7.88 -2.29 4.88
C ALA A 116 -6.89 -1.96 6.01
N PHE A 117 -5.70 -2.55 5.95
CA PHE A 117 -4.65 -2.32 6.95
C PHE A 117 -3.26 -2.64 6.40
N GLY A 118 -2.25 -1.96 6.97
CA GLY A 118 -0.85 -2.21 6.71
C GLY A 118 -0.37 -3.51 7.37
N ILE A 119 0.54 -4.20 6.70
CA ILE A 119 1.14 -5.46 7.17
C ILE A 119 2.67 -5.40 7.06
N GLY A 120 3.36 -6.19 7.83
CA GLY A 120 4.81 -6.30 7.77
C GLY A 120 5.29 -7.08 6.54
N THR A 121 6.59 -6.96 6.21
CA THR A 121 7.19 -7.58 5.03
C THR A 121 7.01 -9.11 4.99
N SER A 122 7.20 -9.80 6.11
CA SER A 122 6.98 -11.24 6.22
C SER A 122 5.51 -11.64 6.04
N GLU A 123 4.60 -10.77 6.42
CA GLU A 123 3.17 -10.95 6.18
C GLU A 123 2.81 -10.72 4.71
N VAL A 124 3.50 -9.79 4.01
CA VAL A 124 3.37 -9.62 2.56
C VAL A 124 3.74 -10.91 1.84
N GLU A 125 4.88 -11.54 2.19
CA GLU A 125 5.27 -12.86 1.65
C GLU A 125 4.17 -13.90 1.89
N HIS A 126 3.68 -13.99 3.14
CA HIS A 126 2.64 -14.95 3.51
C HIS A 126 1.35 -14.73 2.71
N VAL A 127 0.89 -13.50 2.57
CA VAL A 127 -0.32 -13.16 1.81
C VAL A 127 -0.14 -13.44 0.32
N LEU A 128 1.00 -13.11 -0.27
CA LEU A 128 1.30 -13.44 -1.66
C LEU A 128 1.24 -14.95 -1.92
N ALA A 129 1.77 -15.76 -0.99
CA ALA A 129 1.77 -17.22 -1.11
C ALA A 129 0.41 -17.87 -0.85
N THR A 130 -0.39 -17.33 0.06
CA THR A 130 -1.55 -18.04 0.63
C THR A 130 -2.88 -17.32 0.45
N GLN A 131 -2.89 -16.01 0.26
CA GLN A 131 -4.08 -15.13 0.29
C GLN A 131 -4.79 -15.14 1.65
N THR A 132 -4.06 -15.44 2.70
CA THR A 132 -4.57 -15.44 4.07
C THR A 132 -3.68 -14.57 4.95
N LEU A 133 -4.26 -14.03 6.02
CA LEU A 133 -3.53 -13.33 7.06
C LEU A 133 -4.05 -13.83 8.41
N ARG A 134 -3.12 -14.20 9.29
CA ARG A 134 -3.47 -14.60 10.65
C ARG A 134 -3.43 -13.35 11.54
N MET A 135 -4.59 -13.01 12.08
CA MET A 135 -4.73 -11.89 13.00
C MET A 135 -5.46 -12.32 14.28
N PRO A 136 -5.12 -11.73 15.44
CA PRO A 136 -6.00 -11.85 16.61
C PRO A 136 -7.33 -11.16 16.30
N GLN A 137 -8.41 -11.65 16.93
CA GLN A 137 -9.71 -11.00 16.80
C GLN A 137 -9.67 -9.64 17.50
N SER A 138 -9.79 -8.58 16.73
CA SER A 138 -9.86 -7.21 17.27
C SER A 138 -11.23 -6.93 17.88
N LYS A 139 -11.25 -6.07 18.90
CA LYS A 139 -12.49 -5.54 19.46
C LYS A 139 -13.02 -4.40 18.56
N ASN A 140 -14.34 -4.29 18.49
CA ASN A 140 -14.97 -3.19 17.81
C ASN A 140 -14.89 -1.90 18.64
N MET A 141 -14.49 -0.80 18.01
CA MET A 141 -14.51 0.54 18.61
C MET A 141 -15.37 1.46 17.74
N ARG A 142 -16.27 2.21 18.38
CA ARG A 142 -17.02 3.27 17.74
C ARG A 142 -16.48 4.62 18.19
N VAL A 143 -16.13 5.46 17.24
CA VAL A 143 -15.85 6.88 17.48
C VAL A 143 -16.97 7.69 16.84
N THR A 144 -17.68 8.47 17.65
CA THR A 144 -18.75 9.35 17.17
C THR A 144 -18.28 10.79 17.27
N VAL A 145 -18.26 11.48 16.14
CA VAL A 145 -17.99 12.91 16.06
C VAL A 145 -19.32 13.65 15.94
N SER A 146 -19.64 14.48 16.92
CA SER A 146 -20.92 15.23 16.98
C SER A 146 -20.67 16.71 16.78
N GLY A 147 -21.62 17.40 16.16
CA GLY A 147 -21.58 18.83 15.90
C GLY A 147 -21.14 19.15 14.47
N THR A 148 -20.97 20.44 14.20
CA THR A 148 -20.55 20.97 12.92
C THR A 148 -19.13 21.53 13.07
N PRO A 149 -18.17 21.09 12.24
CA PRO A 149 -16.83 21.68 12.26
C PRO A 149 -16.86 23.18 11.97
N GLY A 150 -16.02 23.93 12.67
CA GLY A 150 -15.85 25.36 12.41
C GLY A 150 -15.15 25.62 11.06
N PRO A 151 -15.13 26.87 10.60
CA PRO A 151 -14.41 27.24 9.38
C PRO A 151 -12.94 26.83 9.45
N GLY A 152 -12.43 26.19 8.39
CA GLY A 152 -11.04 25.75 8.28
C GLY A 152 -10.71 24.41 8.95
N VAL A 153 -11.68 23.76 9.62
CA VAL A 153 -11.49 22.41 10.19
C VAL A 153 -11.77 21.36 9.14
N GLY A 154 -10.75 20.56 8.81
CA GLY A 154 -10.84 19.46 7.87
C GLY A 154 -10.88 18.08 8.55
N ALA A 155 -10.98 17.03 7.74
CA ALA A 155 -10.98 15.65 8.22
C ALA A 155 -9.69 15.27 8.98
N LYS A 156 -8.55 15.84 8.57
CA LYS A 156 -7.27 15.62 9.24
C LYS A 156 -7.26 16.15 10.67
N ASP A 157 -7.86 17.33 10.91
CA ASP A 157 -7.94 17.91 12.25
C ASP A 157 -8.79 17.04 13.17
N ILE A 158 -9.89 16.50 12.66
CA ILE A 158 -10.73 15.54 13.39
C ILE A 158 -9.94 14.27 13.73
N ALA A 159 -9.24 13.69 12.75
CA ALA A 159 -8.42 12.50 12.97
C ALA A 159 -7.32 12.75 14.01
N LEU A 160 -6.61 13.88 13.92
CA LEU A 160 -5.57 14.25 14.88
C LEU A 160 -6.14 14.51 16.29
N ALA A 161 -7.33 15.11 16.39
CA ALA A 161 -8.01 15.30 17.67
C ALA A 161 -8.39 13.95 18.32
N ILE A 162 -8.85 12.99 17.52
CA ILE A 162 -9.14 11.62 17.98
C ILE A 162 -7.84 10.97 18.50
N ILE A 163 -6.79 10.98 17.70
CA ILE A 163 -5.47 10.39 18.08
C ILE A 163 -4.92 11.07 19.33
N GLY A 164 -5.02 12.39 19.42
CA GLY A 164 -4.60 13.16 20.60
C GLY A 164 -5.34 12.75 21.88
N ARG A 165 -6.58 12.30 21.76
CA ARG A 165 -7.41 11.89 22.91
C ARG A 165 -7.19 10.42 23.33
N ILE A 166 -7.02 9.51 22.37
CA ILE A 166 -6.91 8.08 22.66
C ILE A 166 -5.47 7.55 22.61
N GLY A 167 -4.53 8.37 22.16
CA GLY A 167 -3.15 7.99 21.92
C GLY A 167 -2.94 7.27 20.58
N THR A 168 -1.69 7.16 20.14
CA THR A 168 -1.32 6.54 18.85
C THR A 168 -1.60 5.04 18.81
N ALA A 169 -1.66 4.37 19.95
CA ALA A 169 -1.99 2.95 20.08
C ALA A 169 -3.45 2.71 20.53
N GLY A 170 -4.24 3.74 20.69
CA GLY A 170 -5.60 3.63 21.26
C GLY A 170 -6.63 2.93 20.38
N GLY A 171 -6.29 2.63 19.12
CA GLY A 171 -7.16 1.95 18.17
C GLY A 171 -6.71 0.54 17.78
N THR A 172 -5.78 -0.06 18.51
CA THR A 172 -5.21 -1.36 18.15
C THR A 172 -6.03 -2.57 18.61
N GLY A 173 -7.14 -2.41 19.31
CA GLY A 173 -8.06 -3.48 19.69
C GLY A 173 -7.82 -4.03 21.09
#